data_2d40053157f7dc009574961c21fcbfe6
#
_entry.id   2d40053157f7dc009574961c21fcbfe6
#
_cell.length_a   1.000
_cell.length_b   1.000
_cell.length_c   1.000
_cell.angle_alpha   90.00
_cell.angle_beta   90.00
_cell.angle_gamma   90.00
#
_symmetry.space_group_name_H-M   'P 1'
#
loop_
_entity.id
_entity.type
_entity.pdbx_description
1 polymer ?
#
loop_
_entity_poly.entity_id
_entity_poly.type
_entity_poly.pdbx_seq_one_letter_code
_entity_poly.pdbx_strand_id
1 'polypeptide(L)'
;MALNGKPLLRRLPRWAKPTEDLTPRQRRILVLVGLASMSAAFINTLFTQTVAFAADEFNISQSGQGIGASVVRFGIVICLPLVALADRYGRRPVMIAMAWAAPLVSALGAIAPSYIFLVGTQAIGRPLGLTLDILIAVVALEEMPRNTRAYATGLLAVISGIGGGIAVGSLPLADRGPTSWRLIYLVALVWILVAVALTKWLPESERFTKHQKQVVVFRIKLSSAFRGHLGQICSVVFLTNMFIATVSIFQNRYLKDERGFSAALVALFTIATSSPAALGLILGGHVADERGRRILGATMVPIGAFLYAMSFFASGLLMWLFAIAGGLAFGVSYPALAVYRGELFPTGSRGMAGGIIMTSALFGGIVGLVGAGFVLDSGLSYGTVMLCLVAGPVIASLIVWFRYPETAHLDLDEISHDL
;
A
#
# COMPACT_ATOMS: atom_id res chain seq x y z
N MET A 1 -13.90 13.37 39.59
CA MET A 1 -13.48 11.99 39.90
C MET A 1 -12.23 11.68 39.08
N ALA A 2 -11.06 11.78 39.71
CA ALA A 2 -9.75 11.64 39.04
C ALA A 2 -9.45 10.14 38.89
N LEU A 3 -9.47 9.66 37.65
CA LEU A 3 -8.99 8.31 37.29
C LEU A 3 -7.45 8.30 37.42
N ASN A 4 -6.94 7.79 38.51
CA ASN A 4 -5.53 7.43 38.71
C ASN A 4 -5.16 6.24 37.82
N GLY A 5 -5.13 6.43 36.50
CA GLY A 5 -4.64 5.47 35.55
C GLY A 5 -3.14 5.64 35.36
N LYS A 6 -2.32 4.78 35.96
CA LYS A 6 -0.91 4.62 35.58
C LYS A 6 -0.88 4.39 34.05
N PRO A 7 -0.12 5.19 33.25
CA PRO A 7 -0.21 5.14 31.79
C PRO A 7 0.12 3.73 31.31
N LEU A 8 -0.74 3.16 30.48
CA LEU A 8 -0.60 1.85 29.81
C LEU A 8 0.82 1.64 29.23
N LEU A 9 1.47 2.71 28.81
CA LEU A 9 2.84 2.73 28.27
C LEU A 9 3.91 2.24 29.26
N ARG A 10 3.68 2.28 30.57
CA ARG A 10 4.65 1.76 31.56
C ARG A 10 4.76 0.22 31.55
N ARG A 11 3.75 -0.48 31.06
CA ARG A 11 3.71 -1.97 30.98
C ARG A 11 4.29 -2.53 29.69
N LEU A 12 4.59 -1.68 28.68
CA LEU A 12 5.16 -2.14 27.42
C LEU A 12 6.64 -2.53 27.60
N PRO A 13 7.11 -3.58 26.93
CA PRO A 13 8.53 -3.93 26.90
C PRO A 13 9.36 -2.76 26.31
N ARG A 14 10.66 -2.69 26.67
CA ARG A 14 11.52 -1.55 26.30
C ARG A 14 11.56 -1.28 24.79
N TRP A 15 11.53 -2.32 23.97
CA TRP A 15 11.54 -2.23 22.51
C TRP A 15 10.24 -1.64 21.92
N ALA A 16 9.13 -1.69 22.65
CA ALA A 16 7.84 -1.14 22.22
C ALA A 16 7.58 0.27 22.77
N LYS A 17 8.56 0.90 23.41
CA LYS A 17 8.47 2.26 23.93
C LYS A 17 9.15 3.25 23.01
N PRO A 18 8.61 4.50 22.88
CA PRO A 18 9.33 5.55 22.18
C PRO A 18 10.65 5.87 22.92
N THR A 19 11.67 6.27 22.18
CA THR A 19 13.00 6.60 22.69
C THR A 19 12.96 7.84 23.61
N GLU A 20 12.03 8.75 23.36
CA GLU A 20 11.77 9.95 24.15
C GLU A 20 10.30 10.00 24.58
N ASP A 21 10.04 10.56 25.75
CA ASP A 21 8.65 10.73 26.24
C ASP A 21 7.90 11.74 25.38
N LEU A 22 6.80 11.30 24.79
CA LEU A 22 5.92 12.14 23.99
C LEU A 22 5.11 13.08 24.88
N THR A 23 5.01 14.34 24.49
CA THR A 23 4.12 15.32 25.14
C THR A 23 2.64 14.90 25.01
N PRO A 24 1.74 15.39 25.88
CA PRO A 24 0.31 15.09 25.79
C PRO A 24 -0.29 15.46 24.41
N ARG A 25 0.20 16.55 23.79
CA ARG A 25 -0.20 16.98 22.45
C ARG A 25 0.25 15.97 21.39
N GLN A 26 1.51 15.55 21.42
CA GLN A 26 2.06 14.57 20.49
C GLN A 26 1.37 13.20 20.58
N ARG A 27 1.08 12.74 21.81
CA ARG A 27 0.29 11.50 22.01
C ARG A 27 -1.10 11.62 21.41
N ARG A 28 -1.79 12.74 21.62
CA ARG A 28 -3.11 12.98 21.03
C ARG A 28 -3.05 12.95 19.49
N ILE A 29 -2.08 13.64 18.89
CA ILE A 29 -1.88 13.63 17.44
C ILE A 29 -1.62 12.20 16.95
N LEU A 30 -0.70 11.48 17.58
CA LEU A 30 -0.34 10.11 17.18
C LEU A 30 -1.53 9.15 17.23
N VAL A 31 -2.38 9.25 18.25
CA VAL A 31 -3.61 8.44 18.34
C VAL A 31 -4.60 8.82 17.24
N LEU A 32 -4.82 10.12 17.00
CA LEU A 32 -5.76 10.59 15.98
C LEU A 32 -5.32 10.21 14.57
N VAL A 33 -4.03 10.41 14.23
CA VAL A 33 -3.50 10.02 12.92
C VAL A 33 -3.43 8.50 12.79
N GLY A 34 -3.23 7.76 13.88
CA GLY A 34 -3.33 6.31 13.91
C GLY A 34 -4.74 5.82 13.54
N LEU A 35 -5.78 6.37 14.16
CA LEU A 35 -7.16 6.05 13.80
C LEU A 35 -7.48 6.42 12.35
N ALA A 36 -6.97 7.57 11.88
CA ALA A 36 -7.09 7.98 10.48
C ALA A 36 -6.37 7.01 9.52
N SER A 37 -5.20 6.48 9.91
CA SER A 37 -4.46 5.47 9.14
C SER A 37 -5.23 4.16 9.00
N MET A 38 -5.93 3.72 10.06
CA MET A 38 -6.84 2.57 9.97
C MET A 38 -7.95 2.80 8.95
N SER A 39 -8.59 3.98 9.00
CA SER A 39 -9.64 4.37 8.05
C SER A 39 -9.11 4.38 6.61
N ALA A 40 -7.98 5.02 6.37
CA ALA A 40 -7.36 5.11 5.06
C ALA A 40 -7.01 3.71 4.51
N ALA A 41 -6.40 2.86 5.31
CA ALA A 41 -6.03 1.49 4.92
C ALA A 41 -7.25 0.61 4.63
N PHE A 42 -8.32 0.73 5.43
CA PHE A 42 -9.59 0.05 5.17
C PHE A 42 -10.10 0.42 3.77
N ILE A 43 -10.22 1.72 3.46
CA ILE A 43 -10.75 2.21 2.20
C ILE A 43 -9.87 1.80 1.02
N ASN A 44 -8.55 1.87 1.17
CA ASN A 44 -7.59 1.48 0.15
C ASN A 44 -7.65 -0.02 -0.19
N THR A 45 -8.03 -0.86 0.79
CA THR A 45 -8.12 -2.31 0.66
C THR A 45 -9.49 -2.76 0.15
N LEU A 46 -10.55 -2.03 0.46
CA LEU A 46 -11.96 -2.39 0.29
C LEU A 46 -12.29 -2.93 -1.11
N PHE A 47 -12.01 -2.14 -2.16
CA PHE A 47 -12.32 -2.53 -3.53
C PHE A 47 -11.55 -3.78 -3.98
N THR A 48 -10.26 -3.86 -3.65
CA THR A 48 -9.41 -5.02 -4.00
C THR A 48 -9.97 -6.32 -3.44
N GLN A 49 -10.56 -6.28 -2.25
CA GLN A 49 -11.11 -7.47 -1.60
C GLN A 49 -12.50 -7.84 -2.11
N THR A 50 -13.32 -6.85 -2.49
CA THR A 50 -14.73 -7.07 -2.82
C THR A 50 -15.03 -7.19 -4.31
N VAL A 51 -14.10 -6.75 -5.20
CA VAL A 51 -14.33 -6.68 -6.64
C VAL A 51 -14.71 -8.02 -7.27
N ALA A 52 -14.17 -9.15 -6.78
CA ALA A 52 -14.51 -10.47 -7.28
C ALA A 52 -15.98 -10.84 -7.03
N PHE A 53 -16.52 -10.48 -5.86
CA PHE A 53 -17.92 -10.72 -5.51
C PHE A 53 -18.87 -9.81 -6.28
N ALA A 54 -18.48 -8.56 -6.49
CA ALA A 54 -19.25 -7.62 -7.30
C ALA A 54 -19.26 -8.01 -8.78
N ALA A 55 -18.11 -8.48 -9.31
CA ALA A 55 -17.99 -8.94 -10.68
C ALA A 55 -18.94 -10.09 -11.00
N ASP A 56 -19.15 -11.01 -10.04
CA ASP A 56 -20.10 -12.09 -10.18
C ASP A 56 -21.56 -11.60 -10.27
N GLU A 57 -21.98 -10.75 -9.33
CA GLU A 57 -23.34 -10.25 -9.32
C GLU A 57 -23.69 -9.53 -10.62
N PHE A 58 -22.75 -8.75 -11.13
CA PHE A 58 -22.93 -7.98 -12.37
C PHE A 58 -22.52 -8.75 -13.64
N ASN A 59 -22.20 -10.04 -13.55
CA ASN A 59 -21.73 -10.89 -14.65
C ASN A 59 -20.58 -10.26 -15.46
N ILE A 60 -19.58 -9.74 -14.77
CA ILE A 60 -18.42 -9.08 -15.37
C ILE A 60 -17.34 -10.11 -15.73
N SER A 61 -16.83 -10.03 -16.96
CA SER A 61 -15.71 -10.86 -17.44
C SER A 61 -14.41 -10.57 -16.67
N GLN A 62 -13.38 -11.39 -16.88
CA GLN A 62 -12.06 -11.20 -16.28
C GLN A 62 -11.43 -9.88 -16.78
N SER A 63 -11.55 -9.59 -18.07
CA SER A 63 -11.07 -8.32 -18.64
C SER A 63 -11.83 -7.12 -18.08
N GLY A 64 -13.15 -7.21 -17.90
CA GLY A 64 -13.97 -6.19 -17.27
C GLY A 64 -13.53 -5.91 -15.82
N GLN A 65 -13.21 -6.95 -15.05
CA GLN A 65 -12.66 -6.81 -13.70
C GLN A 65 -11.28 -6.14 -13.72
N GLY A 66 -10.39 -6.55 -14.62
CA GLY A 66 -9.06 -5.97 -14.78
C GLY A 66 -9.09 -4.49 -15.19
N ILE A 67 -9.97 -4.13 -16.14
CA ILE A 67 -10.20 -2.74 -16.56
C ILE A 67 -10.74 -1.91 -15.39
N GLY A 68 -11.77 -2.38 -14.69
CA GLY A 68 -12.33 -1.68 -13.55
C GLY A 68 -11.29 -1.42 -12.45
N ALA A 69 -10.48 -2.42 -12.12
CA ALA A 69 -9.38 -2.28 -11.16
C ALA A 69 -8.32 -1.30 -11.65
N SER A 70 -8.06 -1.23 -12.94
CA SER A 70 -7.13 -0.29 -13.56
C SER A 70 -7.64 1.15 -13.47
N VAL A 71 -8.94 1.38 -13.72
CA VAL A 71 -9.59 2.68 -13.56
C VAL A 71 -9.50 3.18 -12.12
N VAL A 72 -9.79 2.30 -11.15
CA VAL A 72 -9.67 2.65 -9.71
C VAL A 72 -8.21 2.96 -9.34
N ARG A 73 -7.24 2.26 -9.91
CA ARG A 73 -5.81 2.56 -9.70
C ARG A 73 -5.41 3.89 -10.33
N PHE A 74 -5.88 4.17 -11.55
CA PHE A 74 -5.58 5.43 -12.24
C PHE A 74 -6.08 6.65 -11.45
N GLY A 75 -7.15 6.49 -10.68
CA GLY A 75 -7.66 7.52 -9.76
C GLY A 75 -6.61 8.12 -8.82
N ILE A 76 -5.45 7.43 -8.57
CA ILE A 76 -4.35 7.97 -7.74
C ILE A 76 -3.82 9.32 -8.25
N VAL A 77 -3.99 9.65 -9.52
CA VAL A 77 -3.62 10.94 -10.10
C VAL A 77 -4.32 12.10 -9.36
N ILE A 78 -5.53 11.85 -8.82
CA ILE A 78 -6.30 12.81 -8.03
C ILE A 78 -5.60 13.14 -6.70
N CYS A 79 -4.75 12.26 -6.18
CA CYS A 79 -4.02 12.51 -4.93
C CYS A 79 -3.07 13.71 -5.04
N LEU A 80 -2.43 13.91 -6.20
CA LEU A 80 -1.42 14.96 -6.38
C LEU A 80 -1.97 16.36 -6.13
N PRO A 81 -3.07 16.79 -6.78
CA PRO A 81 -3.65 18.10 -6.50
C PRO A 81 -4.20 18.21 -5.06
N LEU A 82 -4.70 17.11 -4.47
CA LEU A 82 -5.21 17.13 -3.09
C LEU A 82 -4.09 17.29 -2.07
N VAL A 83 -2.93 16.66 -2.28
CA VAL A 83 -1.75 16.87 -1.43
C VAL A 83 -1.21 18.29 -1.60
N ALA A 84 -1.14 18.82 -2.83
CA ALA A 84 -0.75 20.20 -3.08
C ALA A 84 -1.72 21.21 -2.42
N LEU A 85 -3.01 20.88 -2.34
CA LEU A 85 -4.00 21.67 -1.62
C LEU A 85 -3.69 21.72 -0.12
N ALA A 86 -3.22 20.62 0.47
CA ALA A 86 -2.81 20.57 1.87
C ALA A 86 -1.55 21.41 2.15
N ASP A 87 -0.64 21.51 1.19
CA ASP A 87 0.51 22.40 1.30
C ASP A 87 0.11 23.88 1.24
N ARG A 88 -0.98 24.22 0.55
CA ARG A 88 -1.47 25.59 0.40
C ARG A 88 -2.39 26.05 1.53
N TYR A 89 -3.34 25.20 1.94
CA TYR A 89 -4.42 25.54 2.88
C TYR A 89 -4.20 25.01 4.29
N GLY A 90 -3.19 24.16 4.49
CA GLY A 90 -2.92 23.50 5.77
C GLY A 90 -3.25 22.01 5.74
N ARG A 91 -2.53 21.25 6.58
CA ARG A 91 -2.70 19.79 6.64
C ARG A 91 -4.04 19.42 7.27
N ARG A 92 -4.41 20.09 8.35
CA ARG A 92 -5.62 19.79 9.13
C ARG A 92 -6.91 19.87 8.32
N PRO A 93 -7.25 20.96 7.62
CA PRO A 93 -8.53 21.07 6.89
C PRO A 93 -8.65 20.03 5.79
N VAL A 94 -7.55 19.75 5.05
CA VAL A 94 -7.58 18.75 3.99
C VAL A 94 -7.69 17.33 4.57
N MET A 95 -6.98 17.00 5.65
CA MET A 95 -7.13 15.71 6.33
C MET A 95 -8.55 15.48 6.83
N ILE A 96 -9.19 16.50 7.43
CA ILE A 96 -10.57 16.41 7.89
C ILE A 96 -11.50 16.20 6.69
N ALA A 97 -11.34 16.96 5.59
CA ALA A 97 -12.14 16.78 4.39
C ALA A 97 -12.01 15.38 3.81
N MET A 98 -10.78 14.84 3.74
CA MET A 98 -10.54 13.46 3.25
C MET A 98 -11.13 12.42 4.20
N ALA A 99 -11.02 12.61 5.51
CA ALA A 99 -11.57 11.70 6.51
C ALA A 99 -13.10 11.60 6.46
N TRP A 100 -13.79 12.66 6.06
CA TRP A 100 -15.23 12.64 5.79
C TRP A 100 -15.54 12.07 4.41
N ALA A 101 -14.89 12.59 3.38
CA ALA A 101 -15.24 12.29 1.99
C ALA A 101 -14.90 10.84 1.61
N ALA A 102 -13.75 10.30 2.04
CA ALA A 102 -13.33 8.97 1.63
C ALA A 102 -14.28 7.85 2.09
N PRO A 103 -14.70 7.78 3.38
CA PRO A 103 -15.68 6.77 3.80
C PRO A 103 -17.05 6.96 3.16
N LEU A 104 -17.54 8.22 3.04
CA LEU A 104 -18.85 8.50 2.44
C LEU A 104 -18.91 8.10 0.97
N VAL A 105 -17.91 8.49 0.17
CA VAL A 105 -17.84 8.14 -1.24
C VAL A 105 -17.67 6.62 -1.42
N SER A 106 -16.80 5.98 -0.62
CA SER A 106 -16.63 4.54 -0.68
C SER A 106 -17.91 3.79 -0.31
N ALA A 107 -18.66 4.26 0.70
CA ALA A 107 -19.93 3.66 1.13
C ALA A 107 -21.02 3.70 0.04
N LEU A 108 -20.93 4.60 -0.94
CA LEU A 108 -21.84 4.60 -2.10
C LEU A 108 -21.75 3.29 -2.90
N GLY A 109 -20.66 2.54 -2.78
CA GLY A 109 -20.55 1.18 -3.32
C GLY A 109 -21.62 0.23 -2.78
N ALA A 110 -22.19 0.47 -1.58
CA ALA A 110 -23.27 -0.34 -1.02
C ALA A 110 -24.58 -0.26 -1.83
N ILE A 111 -24.83 0.88 -2.46
CA ILE A 111 -26.04 1.13 -3.26
C ILE A 111 -25.77 1.10 -4.76
N ALA A 112 -24.62 0.54 -5.20
CA ALA A 112 -24.23 0.53 -6.59
C ALA A 112 -25.25 -0.23 -7.46
N PRO A 113 -25.90 0.45 -8.44
CA PRO A 113 -26.84 -0.21 -9.34
C PRO A 113 -26.15 -0.96 -10.49
N SER A 114 -24.86 -0.68 -10.73
CA SER A 114 -24.06 -1.27 -11.79
C SER A 114 -22.59 -1.34 -11.40
N TYR A 115 -21.84 -2.20 -12.09
CA TYR A 115 -20.39 -2.30 -11.93
C TYR A 115 -19.67 -0.98 -12.24
N ILE A 116 -20.09 -0.26 -13.29
CA ILE A 116 -19.52 1.03 -13.66
C ILE A 116 -19.68 2.06 -12.54
N PHE A 117 -20.85 2.10 -11.90
CA PHE A 117 -21.09 2.99 -10.76
C PHE A 117 -20.18 2.63 -9.59
N LEU A 118 -20.02 1.33 -9.28
CA LEU A 118 -19.10 0.86 -8.26
C LEU A 118 -17.66 1.31 -8.55
N VAL A 119 -17.17 1.03 -9.76
CA VAL A 119 -15.82 1.44 -10.20
C VAL A 119 -15.65 2.96 -10.10
N GLY A 120 -16.64 3.74 -10.53
CA GLY A 120 -16.62 5.20 -10.48
C GLY A 120 -16.51 5.73 -9.05
N THR A 121 -17.33 5.22 -8.13
CA THR A 121 -17.25 5.61 -6.71
C THR A 121 -15.92 5.25 -6.07
N GLN A 122 -15.37 4.08 -6.40
CA GLN A 122 -14.08 3.66 -5.86
C GLN A 122 -12.89 4.37 -6.53
N ALA A 123 -13.01 4.76 -7.81
CA ALA A 123 -12.02 5.59 -8.49
C ALA A 123 -11.89 7.00 -7.88
N ILE A 124 -12.89 7.44 -7.14
CA ILE A 124 -12.86 8.68 -6.35
C ILE A 124 -12.53 8.39 -4.89
N GLY A 125 -13.20 7.45 -4.26
CA GLY A 125 -13.07 7.14 -2.83
C GLY A 125 -11.66 6.68 -2.42
N ARG A 126 -11.05 5.81 -3.21
CA ARG A 126 -9.69 5.31 -2.94
C ARG A 126 -8.61 6.40 -2.99
N PRO A 127 -8.55 7.30 -3.98
CA PRO A 127 -7.62 8.43 -3.96
C PRO A 127 -7.77 9.34 -2.74
N LEU A 128 -8.99 9.56 -2.26
CA LEU A 128 -9.23 10.32 -1.04
C LEU A 128 -8.61 9.63 0.19
N GLY A 129 -8.78 8.30 0.30
CA GLY A 129 -8.11 7.49 1.32
C GLY A 129 -6.59 7.51 1.21
N LEU A 130 -6.02 7.42 0.00
CA LEU A 130 -4.58 7.52 -0.26
C LEU A 130 -4.03 8.91 0.09
N THR A 131 -4.77 9.98 -0.24
CA THR A 131 -4.39 11.34 0.16
C THR A 131 -4.33 11.48 1.67
N LEU A 132 -5.32 10.94 2.38
CA LEU A 132 -5.33 10.91 3.84
C LEU A 132 -4.09 10.19 4.39
N ASP A 133 -3.73 9.03 3.85
CA ASP A 133 -2.57 8.25 4.26
C ASP A 133 -1.24 8.99 4.04
N ILE A 134 -1.08 9.67 2.90
CA ILE A 134 0.08 10.53 2.62
C ILE A 134 0.18 11.67 3.64
N LEU A 135 -0.92 12.35 3.92
CA LEU A 135 -0.93 13.47 4.88
C LEU A 135 -0.67 13.02 6.32
N ILE A 136 -1.12 11.83 6.70
CA ILE A 136 -0.81 11.19 7.99
C ILE A 136 0.71 11.02 8.15
N ALA A 137 1.38 10.49 7.12
CA ALA A 137 2.83 10.31 7.15
C ALA A 137 3.56 11.66 7.28
N VAL A 138 3.10 12.70 6.57
CA VAL A 138 3.67 14.05 6.66
C VAL A 138 3.50 14.62 8.07
N VAL A 139 2.29 14.58 8.64
CA VAL A 139 2.02 15.09 9.99
C VAL A 139 2.82 14.32 11.05
N ALA A 140 2.97 13.02 10.91
CA ALA A 140 3.79 12.23 11.83
C ALA A 140 5.27 12.67 11.80
N LEU A 141 5.82 12.97 10.63
CA LEU A 141 7.20 13.46 10.50
C LEU A 141 7.36 14.90 11.01
N GLU A 142 6.33 15.75 10.86
CA GLU A 142 6.37 17.17 11.28
C GLU A 142 6.23 17.33 12.79
N GLU A 143 5.36 16.56 13.43
CA GLU A 143 4.98 16.72 14.84
C GLU A 143 5.82 15.87 15.80
N MET A 144 6.45 14.79 15.32
CA MET A 144 7.23 13.90 16.19
C MET A 144 8.69 14.37 16.31
N PRO A 145 9.30 14.25 17.51
CA PRO A 145 10.72 14.51 17.75
C PRO A 145 11.61 13.64 16.82
N ARG A 146 12.79 14.14 16.48
CA ARG A 146 13.69 13.44 15.52
C ARG A 146 13.93 11.99 15.90
N ASN A 147 14.19 11.72 17.18
CA ASN A 147 14.52 10.39 17.68
C ASN A 147 13.31 9.44 17.83
N THR A 148 12.07 9.93 17.63
CA THR A 148 10.83 9.14 17.76
C THR A 148 10.08 9.00 16.43
N ARG A 149 10.57 9.58 15.32
CA ARG A 149 9.92 9.52 14.00
C ARG A 149 9.83 8.10 13.46
N ALA A 150 10.93 7.35 13.56
CA ALA A 150 10.94 5.94 13.12
C ALA A 150 9.94 5.09 13.91
N TYR A 151 9.87 5.29 15.24
CA TYR A 151 8.87 4.66 16.08
C TYR A 151 7.44 5.01 15.67
N ALA A 152 7.14 6.30 15.45
CA ALA A 152 5.82 6.75 15.06
C ALA A 152 5.40 6.20 13.69
N THR A 153 6.28 6.23 12.68
CA THR A 153 5.99 5.67 11.36
C THR A 153 5.80 4.16 11.40
N GLY A 154 6.61 3.43 12.18
CA GLY A 154 6.45 1.99 12.40
C GLY A 154 5.12 1.65 13.08
N LEU A 155 4.75 2.41 14.11
CA LEU A 155 3.47 2.25 14.80
C LEU A 155 2.28 2.51 13.85
N LEU A 156 2.36 3.58 13.05
CA LEU A 156 1.34 3.90 12.04
C LEU A 156 1.21 2.80 10.99
N ALA A 157 2.31 2.20 10.55
CA ALA A 157 2.28 1.07 9.61
C ALA A 157 1.56 -0.15 10.20
N VAL A 158 1.80 -0.48 11.47
CA VAL A 158 1.09 -1.57 12.18
C VAL A 158 -0.40 -1.25 12.29
N ILE A 159 -0.75 -0.04 12.70
CA ILE A 159 -2.14 0.41 12.84
C ILE A 159 -2.85 0.42 11.48
N SER A 160 -2.18 0.87 10.42
CA SER A 160 -2.65 0.79 9.04
C SER A 160 -2.94 -0.66 8.64
N GLY A 161 -2.03 -1.58 8.94
CA GLY A 161 -2.22 -3.02 8.72
C GLY A 161 -3.49 -3.57 9.39
N ILE A 162 -3.81 -3.11 10.60
CA ILE A 162 -5.06 -3.48 11.29
C ILE A 162 -6.28 -2.96 10.50
N GLY A 163 -6.23 -1.73 9.97
CA GLY A 163 -7.29 -1.17 9.14
C GLY A 163 -7.55 -1.98 7.87
N GLY A 164 -6.50 -2.36 7.15
CA GLY A 164 -6.59 -3.30 6.03
C GLY A 164 -7.11 -4.67 6.44
N GLY A 165 -6.66 -5.18 7.59
CA GLY A 165 -7.14 -6.42 8.18
C GLY A 165 -8.63 -6.40 8.52
N ILE A 166 -9.19 -5.27 8.96
CA ILE A 166 -10.64 -5.10 9.17
C ILE A 166 -11.40 -5.20 7.84
N ALA A 167 -10.87 -4.63 6.76
CA ALA A 167 -11.48 -4.76 5.43
C ALA A 167 -11.53 -6.23 4.98
N VAL A 168 -10.43 -6.96 5.13
CA VAL A 168 -10.38 -8.41 4.84
C VAL A 168 -11.28 -9.20 5.80
N GLY A 169 -11.24 -8.90 7.10
CA GLY A 169 -12.07 -9.54 8.14
C GLY A 169 -13.56 -9.28 8.00
N SER A 170 -13.97 -8.29 7.18
CA SER A 170 -15.38 -8.06 6.86
C SER A 170 -15.90 -8.90 5.69
N LEU A 171 -15.03 -9.60 4.93
CA LEU A 171 -15.43 -10.47 3.82
C LEU A 171 -16.48 -11.53 4.16
N PRO A 172 -16.48 -12.17 5.34
CA PRO A 172 -17.52 -13.14 5.71
C PRO A 172 -18.95 -12.58 5.61
N LEU A 173 -19.13 -11.26 5.63
CA LEU A 173 -20.44 -10.65 5.38
C LEU A 173 -20.97 -10.98 3.96
N ALA A 174 -20.09 -11.23 2.98
CA ALA A 174 -20.47 -11.58 1.61
C ALA A 174 -21.00 -13.02 1.50
N ASP A 175 -20.80 -13.90 2.49
CA ASP A 175 -21.33 -15.26 2.48
C ASP A 175 -22.85 -15.32 2.74
N ARG A 176 -23.50 -14.21 3.09
CA ARG A 176 -24.94 -14.14 3.40
C ARG A 176 -25.84 -14.17 2.15
N GLY A 177 -25.28 -13.93 0.96
CA GLY A 177 -26.01 -13.97 -0.31
C GLY A 177 -25.30 -13.20 -1.42
N PRO A 178 -25.77 -13.32 -2.67
CA PRO A 178 -25.09 -12.75 -3.85
C PRO A 178 -24.83 -11.25 -3.79
N THR A 179 -25.72 -10.50 -3.14
CA THR A 179 -25.64 -9.03 -3.03
C THR A 179 -25.01 -8.56 -1.71
N SER A 180 -24.68 -9.47 -0.79
CA SER A 180 -24.28 -9.12 0.57
C SER A 180 -22.87 -8.55 0.69
N TRP A 181 -22.03 -8.63 -0.37
CA TRP A 181 -20.78 -7.87 -0.44
C TRP A 181 -20.98 -6.36 -0.25
N ARG A 182 -22.17 -5.83 -0.55
CA ARG A 182 -22.57 -4.44 -0.31
C ARG A 182 -22.49 -4.04 1.16
N LEU A 183 -22.75 -4.98 2.08
CA LEU A 183 -22.64 -4.75 3.52
C LEU A 183 -21.23 -4.34 3.94
N ILE A 184 -20.21 -4.83 3.22
CA ILE A 184 -18.81 -4.50 3.51
C ILE A 184 -18.54 -3.02 3.25
N TYR A 185 -19.21 -2.44 2.23
CA TYR A 185 -19.13 -1.00 1.95
C TYR A 185 -19.82 -0.16 3.02
N LEU A 186 -20.88 -0.67 3.66
CA LEU A 186 -21.51 0.02 4.80
C LEU A 186 -20.60 0.07 6.02
N VAL A 187 -19.69 -0.90 6.19
CA VAL A 187 -18.69 -0.86 7.27
C VAL A 187 -17.80 0.39 7.14
N ALA A 188 -17.61 0.92 5.93
CA ALA A 188 -16.87 2.17 5.72
C ALA A 188 -17.47 3.36 6.51
N LEU A 189 -18.79 3.37 6.78
CA LEU A 189 -19.43 4.43 7.54
C LEU A 189 -19.00 4.48 9.01
N VAL A 190 -18.49 3.39 9.57
CA VAL A 190 -17.93 3.36 10.93
C VAL A 190 -16.78 4.36 11.06
N TRP A 191 -16.01 4.56 9.99
CA TRP A 191 -14.88 5.48 9.97
C TRP A 191 -15.27 6.97 10.02
N ILE A 192 -16.56 7.30 9.85
CA ILE A 192 -17.07 8.64 10.11
C ILE A 192 -16.83 9.06 11.57
N LEU A 193 -16.83 8.11 12.51
CA LEU A 193 -16.49 8.40 13.92
C LEU A 193 -15.06 8.95 14.04
N VAL A 194 -14.13 8.46 13.20
CA VAL A 194 -12.77 8.98 13.12
C VAL A 194 -12.75 10.39 12.54
N ALA A 195 -13.55 10.65 11.49
CA ALA A 195 -13.68 12.00 10.91
C ALA A 195 -14.20 13.01 11.95
N VAL A 196 -15.20 12.63 12.77
CA VAL A 196 -15.69 13.44 13.89
C VAL A 196 -14.57 13.69 14.92
N ALA A 197 -13.81 12.66 15.27
CA ALA A 197 -12.70 12.77 16.21
C ALA A 197 -11.61 13.73 15.69
N LEU A 198 -11.22 13.62 14.42
CA LEU A 198 -10.27 14.53 13.78
C LEU A 198 -10.79 15.97 13.76
N THR A 199 -12.06 16.17 13.42
CA THR A 199 -12.68 17.51 13.39
C THR A 199 -12.61 18.21 14.74
N LYS A 200 -12.89 17.45 15.82
CA LYS A 200 -12.94 18.01 17.19
C LYS A 200 -11.56 18.18 17.83
N TRP A 201 -10.62 17.27 17.57
CA TRP A 201 -9.41 17.17 18.40
C TRP A 201 -8.08 17.27 17.67
N LEU A 202 -8.04 17.24 16.33
CA LEU A 202 -6.79 17.38 15.59
C LEU A 202 -6.37 18.85 15.56
N PRO A 203 -5.20 19.24 16.11
CA PRO A 203 -4.65 20.58 15.95
C PRO A 203 -4.02 20.74 14.56
N GLU A 204 -3.81 22.00 14.14
CA GLU A 204 -3.00 22.29 12.94
C GLU A 204 -1.51 22.01 13.20
N SER A 205 -0.76 21.67 12.16
CA SER A 205 0.69 21.45 12.26
C SER A 205 1.44 22.73 12.65
N GLU A 206 2.31 22.61 13.66
CA GLU A 206 3.13 23.75 14.11
C GLU A 206 4.12 24.23 13.04
N ARG A 207 4.58 23.31 12.19
CA ARG A 207 5.50 23.68 11.10
C ARG A 207 4.80 24.46 10.00
N PHE A 208 3.56 24.13 9.69
CA PHE A 208 2.78 24.88 8.72
C PHE A 208 2.57 26.32 9.16
N THR A 209 2.23 26.56 10.43
CA THR A 209 2.06 27.89 10.98
C THR A 209 3.34 28.74 10.99
N LYS A 210 4.52 28.10 11.08
CA LYS A 210 5.82 28.78 11.11
C LYS A 210 6.42 29.05 9.73
N HIS A 211 6.05 28.31 8.67
CA HIS A 211 6.73 28.31 7.36
C HIS A 211 5.84 28.63 6.16
N GLN A 212 4.86 29.51 6.31
CA GLN A 212 3.84 29.82 5.28
C GLN A 212 4.35 30.42 3.96
N LYS A 213 5.67 30.45 3.67
CA LYS A 213 6.26 31.15 2.52
C LYS A 213 7.42 30.42 1.80
N GLN A 214 7.31 29.15 1.50
CA GLN A 214 8.22 28.58 0.49
C GLN A 214 7.45 27.84 -0.59
N VAL A 215 7.15 28.56 -1.66
CA VAL A 215 6.75 27.95 -2.94
C VAL A 215 7.97 27.22 -3.48
N VAL A 216 7.95 25.89 -3.41
CA VAL A 216 9.00 25.07 -4.02
C VAL A 216 8.81 25.13 -5.55
N VAL A 217 9.62 25.95 -6.21
CA VAL A 217 9.67 26.00 -7.68
C VAL A 217 10.38 24.74 -8.17
N PHE A 218 9.63 23.81 -8.77
CA PHE A 218 10.16 22.61 -9.43
C PHE A 218 10.98 22.99 -10.68
N ARG A 219 12.26 23.33 -10.51
CA ARG A 219 13.24 23.39 -11.61
C ARG A 219 14.50 22.65 -11.19
N ILE A 220 14.49 21.31 -11.36
CA ILE A 220 15.70 20.52 -11.17
C ILE A 220 16.02 19.84 -12.50
N LYS A 221 17.16 20.25 -13.12
CA LYS A 221 17.77 19.49 -14.22
C LYS A 221 18.38 18.20 -13.64
N LEU A 222 17.75 17.06 -13.87
CA LEU A 222 18.37 15.78 -13.57
C LEU A 222 19.62 15.58 -14.46
N SER A 223 20.76 15.29 -13.84
CA SER A 223 21.98 14.85 -14.53
C SER A 223 21.70 13.58 -15.36
N SER A 224 22.52 13.32 -16.37
CA SER A 224 22.40 12.12 -17.22
C SER A 224 22.51 10.82 -16.42
N ALA A 225 23.39 10.77 -15.42
CA ALA A 225 23.55 9.62 -14.53
C ALA A 225 22.26 9.33 -13.74
N PHE A 226 21.67 10.36 -13.13
CA PHE A 226 20.41 10.20 -12.39
C PHE A 226 19.24 9.76 -13.28
N ARG A 227 19.22 10.15 -14.57
CA ARG A 227 18.23 9.65 -15.54
C ARG A 227 18.36 8.15 -15.80
N GLY A 228 19.61 7.64 -15.86
CA GLY A 228 19.87 6.22 -15.98
C GLY A 228 19.34 5.40 -14.81
N HIS A 229 19.67 5.80 -13.57
CA HIS A 229 19.18 5.14 -12.36
C HIS A 229 17.65 5.24 -12.22
N LEU A 230 17.07 6.41 -12.54
CA LEU A 230 15.62 6.59 -12.54
C LEU A 230 14.95 5.62 -13.50
N GLY A 231 15.45 5.48 -14.74
CA GLY A 231 14.94 4.53 -15.72
C GLY A 231 15.01 3.08 -15.24
N GLN A 232 16.11 2.68 -14.62
CA GLN A 232 16.29 1.34 -14.06
C GLN A 232 15.28 1.06 -12.93
N ILE A 233 15.13 1.99 -11.97
CA ILE A 233 14.18 1.83 -10.85
C ILE A 233 12.75 1.81 -11.39
N CYS A 234 12.41 2.69 -12.32
CA CYS A 234 11.10 2.70 -12.98
C CYS A 234 10.79 1.37 -13.66
N SER A 235 11.75 0.79 -14.37
CA SER A 235 11.59 -0.52 -15.02
C SER A 235 11.37 -1.63 -14.00
N VAL A 236 12.15 -1.67 -12.92
CA VAL A 236 12.01 -2.67 -11.85
C VAL A 236 10.65 -2.59 -11.18
N VAL A 237 10.19 -1.40 -10.80
CA VAL A 237 8.88 -1.26 -10.13
C VAL A 237 7.72 -1.48 -11.10
N PHE A 238 7.85 -1.12 -12.37
CA PHE A 238 6.87 -1.42 -13.41
C PHE A 238 6.66 -2.92 -13.56
N LEU A 239 7.74 -3.66 -13.82
CA LEU A 239 7.72 -5.10 -14.05
C LEU A 239 7.23 -5.88 -12.83
N THR A 240 7.67 -5.49 -11.63
CA THR A 240 7.25 -6.13 -10.40
C THR A 240 5.76 -5.86 -10.11
N ASN A 241 5.28 -4.63 -10.37
CA ASN A 241 3.87 -4.30 -10.16
C ASN A 241 2.92 -4.93 -11.19
N MET A 242 3.37 -5.26 -12.39
CA MET A 242 2.59 -6.09 -13.32
C MET A 242 2.14 -7.39 -12.63
N PHE A 243 3.03 -8.06 -11.93
CA PHE A 243 2.72 -9.29 -11.20
C PHE A 243 1.89 -9.02 -9.94
N ILE A 244 2.40 -8.18 -9.03
CA ILE A 244 1.78 -7.95 -7.70
C ILE A 244 0.36 -7.42 -7.82
N ALA A 245 0.12 -6.46 -8.72
CA ALA A 245 -1.20 -5.89 -8.93
C ALA A 245 -2.20 -6.92 -9.44
N THR A 246 -1.77 -7.74 -10.40
CA THR A 246 -2.60 -8.79 -11.00
C THR A 246 -2.97 -9.84 -9.97
N VAL A 247 -1.99 -10.35 -9.23
CA VAL A 247 -2.24 -11.30 -8.15
C VAL A 247 -3.23 -10.73 -7.13
N SER A 248 -3.03 -9.49 -6.69
CA SER A 248 -3.88 -8.88 -5.64
C SER A 248 -5.36 -8.75 -6.02
N ILE A 249 -5.67 -8.64 -7.30
CA ILE A 249 -7.05 -8.45 -7.81
C ILE A 249 -7.68 -9.80 -8.20
N PHE A 250 -6.91 -10.68 -8.85
CA PHE A 250 -7.47 -11.95 -9.36
C PHE A 250 -7.41 -13.10 -8.35
N GLN A 251 -6.63 -12.98 -7.27
CA GLN A 251 -6.54 -14.03 -6.24
C GLN A 251 -7.89 -14.38 -5.64
N ASN A 252 -8.68 -13.38 -5.23
CA ASN A 252 -9.96 -13.62 -4.59
C ASN A 252 -10.94 -14.30 -5.55
N ARG A 253 -10.92 -13.91 -6.83
CA ARG A 253 -11.74 -14.54 -7.86
C ARG A 253 -11.32 -16.00 -8.10
N TYR A 254 -10.02 -16.26 -8.24
CA TYR A 254 -9.48 -17.60 -8.35
C TYR A 254 -9.88 -18.51 -7.17
N LEU A 255 -9.71 -18.02 -5.94
CA LEU A 255 -10.06 -18.80 -4.74
C LEU A 255 -11.55 -19.13 -4.70
N LYS A 256 -12.40 -18.20 -5.14
CA LYS A 256 -13.84 -18.39 -5.18
C LYS A 256 -14.27 -19.28 -6.33
N ASP A 257 -13.86 -18.96 -7.57
CA ASP A 257 -14.39 -19.58 -8.78
C ASP A 257 -13.77 -20.97 -9.04
N GLU A 258 -12.45 -21.14 -8.85
CA GLU A 258 -11.76 -22.41 -9.11
C GLU A 258 -11.61 -23.29 -7.86
N ARG A 259 -11.54 -22.69 -6.67
CA ARG A 259 -11.32 -23.42 -5.41
C ARG A 259 -12.59 -23.57 -4.56
N GLY A 260 -13.68 -22.89 -4.93
CA GLY A 260 -14.95 -22.95 -4.22
C GLY A 260 -14.88 -22.38 -2.79
N PHE A 261 -13.95 -21.45 -2.52
CA PHE A 261 -13.80 -20.86 -1.19
C PHE A 261 -14.96 -19.92 -0.89
N SER A 262 -15.51 -20.05 0.32
CA SER A 262 -16.39 -19.03 0.88
C SER A 262 -15.63 -17.72 1.10
N ALA A 263 -16.33 -16.61 1.23
CA ALA A 263 -15.70 -15.33 1.51
C ALA A 263 -14.93 -15.33 2.85
N ALA A 264 -15.40 -16.12 3.82
CA ALA A 264 -14.68 -16.35 5.07
C ALA A 264 -13.33 -17.07 4.87
N LEU A 265 -13.28 -18.08 4.00
CA LEU A 265 -12.02 -18.78 3.67
C LEU A 265 -11.08 -17.89 2.85
N VAL A 266 -11.61 -17.07 1.94
CA VAL A 266 -10.82 -16.06 1.21
C VAL A 266 -10.20 -15.06 2.19
N ALA A 267 -10.95 -14.59 3.18
CA ALA A 267 -10.44 -13.72 4.24
C ALA A 267 -9.31 -14.37 5.02
N LEU A 268 -9.53 -15.62 5.47
CA LEU A 268 -8.53 -16.38 6.22
C LEU A 268 -7.26 -16.59 5.40
N PHE A 269 -7.40 -16.96 4.12
CA PHE A 269 -6.26 -17.12 3.20
C PHE A 269 -5.47 -15.82 3.07
N THR A 270 -6.15 -14.72 2.82
CA THR A 270 -5.52 -13.39 2.68
C THR A 270 -4.77 -12.98 3.94
N ILE A 271 -5.36 -13.16 5.12
CA ILE A 271 -4.70 -12.85 6.40
C ILE A 271 -3.49 -13.77 6.61
N ALA A 272 -3.64 -15.07 6.39
CA ALA A 272 -2.58 -16.04 6.62
C ALA A 272 -1.38 -15.85 5.67
N THR A 273 -1.61 -15.37 4.44
CA THR A 273 -0.54 -15.12 3.47
C THR A 273 0.10 -13.72 3.62
N SER A 274 -0.67 -12.73 4.08
CA SER A 274 -0.17 -11.35 4.27
C SER A 274 0.59 -11.15 5.58
N SER A 275 0.21 -11.87 6.66
CA SER A 275 0.88 -11.73 7.96
C SER A 275 2.36 -12.11 7.94
N PRO A 276 2.79 -13.22 7.28
CA PRO A 276 4.21 -13.53 7.12
C PRO A 276 4.97 -12.53 6.27
N ALA A 277 4.33 -11.88 5.29
CA ALA A 277 4.95 -10.80 4.52
C ALA A 277 5.31 -9.62 5.42
N ALA A 278 4.48 -9.28 6.41
CA ALA A 278 4.80 -8.25 7.40
C ALA A 278 6.01 -8.61 8.27
N LEU A 279 6.15 -9.90 8.65
CA LEU A 279 7.37 -10.38 9.32
C LEU A 279 8.58 -10.29 8.38
N GLY A 280 8.38 -10.60 7.10
CA GLY A 280 9.41 -10.46 6.06
C GLY A 280 9.96 -9.05 5.95
N LEU A 281 9.14 -8.02 6.10
CA LEU A 281 9.60 -6.61 6.11
C LEU A 281 10.62 -6.34 7.21
N ILE A 282 10.41 -6.88 8.42
CA ILE A 282 11.30 -6.69 9.56
C ILE A 282 12.60 -7.47 9.34
N LEU A 283 12.50 -8.75 8.98
CA LEU A 283 13.65 -9.61 8.73
C LEU A 283 14.48 -9.14 7.53
N GLY A 284 13.80 -8.70 6.46
CA GLY A 284 14.41 -8.23 5.23
C GLY A 284 15.26 -6.98 5.42
N GLY A 285 14.82 -6.04 6.26
CA GLY A 285 15.60 -4.85 6.60
C GLY A 285 16.94 -5.23 7.25
N HIS A 286 16.90 -6.09 8.25
CA HIS A 286 18.10 -6.55 8.96
C HIS A 286 19.08 -7.34 8.05
N VAL A 287 18.53 -8.30 7.31
CA VAL A 287 19.33 -9.12 6.38
C VAL A 287 19.90 -8.28 5.22
N ALA A 288 19.17 -7.27 4.74
CA ALA A 288 19.62 -6.38 3.68
C ALA A 288 20.84 -5.54 4.13
N ASP A 289 20.81 -5.06 5.37
CA ASP A 289 21.92 -4.29 5.92
C ASP A 289 23.16 -5.16 6.23
N GLU A 290 22.98 -6.46 6.55
CA GLU A 290 24.09 -7.37 6.84
C GLU A 290 24.69 -8.02 5.58
N ARG A 291 23.85 -8.50 4.65
CA ARG A 291 24.28 -9.35 3.52
C ARG A 291 24.28 -8.65 2.17
N GLY A 292 23.87 -7.39 2.13
CA GLY A 292 23.79 -6.60 0.91
C GLY A 292 22.36 -6.50 0.35
N ARG A 293 22.03 -5.30 -0.07
CA ARG A 293 20.70 -4.93 -0.56
C ARG A 293 20.42 -5.45 -1.96
N ARG A 294 21.44 -5.38 -2.83
CA ARG A 294 21.37 -5.85 -4.22
C ARG A 294 21.08 -7.33 -4.30
N ILE A 295 21.86 -8.14 -3.59
CA ILE A 295 21.74 -9.61 -3.61
C ILE A 295 20.37 -10.02 -3.10
N LEU A 296 19.93 -9.47 -1.96
CA LEU A 296 18.66 -9.81 -1.35
C LEU A 296 17.47 -9.41 -2.25
N GLY A 297 17.47 -8.21 -2.80
CA GLY A 297 16.44 -7.76 -3.73
C GLY A 297 16.39 -8.59 -5.01
N ALA A 298 17.56 -8.88 -5.61
CA ALA A 298 17.65 -9.65 -6.84
C ALA A 298 17.26 -11.13 -6.67
N THR A 299 17.45 -11.73 -5.50
CA THR A 299 17.10 -13.14 -5.27
C THR A 299 15.68 -13.34 -4.77
N MET A 300 15.21 -12.52 -3.82
CA MET A 300 13.92 -12.73 -3.16
C MET A 300 12.71 -12.33 -4.03
N VAL A 301 12.87 -11.36 -4.94
CA VAL A 301 11.78 -10.93 -5.84
C VAL A 301 11.32 -12.06 -6.77
N PRO A 302 12.20 -12.71 -7.57
CA PRO A 302 11.77 -13.80 -8.45
C PRO A 302 11.35 -15.06 -7.69
N ILE A 303 12.02 -15.38 -6.56
CA ILE A 303 11.61 -16.50 -5.70
C ILE A 303 10.20 -16.27 -5.17
N GLY A 304 9.91 -15.07 -4.65
CA GLY A 304 8.58 -14.72 -4.16
C GLY A 304 7.51 -14.80 -5.25
N ALA A 305 7.79 -14.27 -6.43
CA ALA A 305 6.87 -14.32 -7.56
C ALA A 305 6.61 -15.76 -8.02
N PHE A 306 7.66 -16.57 -8.14
CA PHE A 306 7.52 -17.98 -8.56
C PHE A 306 6.73 -18.80 -7.53
N LEU A 307 7.09 -18.71 -6.25
CA LEU A 307 6.36 -19.43 -5.19
C LEU A 307 4.89 -19.00 -5.15
N TYR A 308 4.63 -17.68 -5.26
CA TYR A 308 3.26 -17.20 -5.26
C TYR A 308 2.49 -17.69 -6.50
N ALA A 309 3.10 -17.72 -7.69
CA ALA A 309 2.49 -18.26 -8.90
C ALA A 309 2.21 -19.77 -8.74
N MET A 310 3.09 -20.54 -8.08
CA MET A 310 2.87 -21.97 -7.81
C MET A 310 1.65 -22.22 -6.92
N SER A 311 1.24 -21.27 -6.09
CA SER A 311 0.02 -21.39 -5.30
C SER A 311 -1.25 -21.53 -6.16
N PHE A 312 -1.25 -21.01 -7.39
CA PHE A 312 -2.37 -21.14 -8.33
C PHE A 312 -2.45 -22.52 -9.01
N PHE A 313 -1.36 -23.30 -9.02
CA PHE A 313 -1.35 -24.68 -9.50
C PHE A 313 -1.61 -25.69 -8.38
N ALA A 314 -1.16 -25.37 -7.18
CA ALA A 314 -1.28 -26.25 -6.02
C ALA A 314 -2.72 -26.28 -5.46
N SER A 315 -3.00 -27.31 -4.65
CA SER A 315 -4.25 -27.47 -3.92
C SER A 315 -4.00 -27.83 -2.45
N GLY A 316 -5.02 -27.71 -1.62
CA GLY A 316 -4.93 -28.05 -0.20
C GLY A 316 -3.80 -27.29 0.52
N LEU A 317 -3.06 -27.97 1.38
CA LEU A 317 -2.00 -27.38 2.20
C LEU A 317 -0.87 -26.76 1.37
N LEU A 318 -0.51 -27.37 0.24
CA LEU A 318 0.58 -26.87 -0.62
C LEU A 318 0.26 -25.49 -1.18
N MET A 319 -0.98 -25.20 -1.52
CA MET A 319 -1.42 -23.87 -1.98
C MET A 319 -1.12 -22.80 -0.91
N TRP A 320 -1.46 -23.09 0.35
CA TRP A 320 -1.20 -22.18 1.47
C TRP A 320 0.28 -21.99 1.70
N LEU A 321 1.06 -23.08 1.70
CA LEU A 321 2.52 -23.01 1.92
C LEU A 321 3.21 -22.18 0.84
N PHE A 322 2.87 -22.39 -0.44
CA PHE A 322 3.43 -21.60 -1.55
C PHE A 322 3.07 -20.14 -1.44
N ALA A 323 1.81 -19.80 -1.14
CA ALA A 323 1.38 -18.42 -1.00
C ALA A 323 2.04 -17.73 0.21
N ILE A 324 2.14 -18.41 1.36
CA ILE A 324 2.85 -17.91 2.56
C ILE A 324 4.32 -17.68 2.27
N ALA A 325 5.00 -18.66 1.68
CA ALA A 325 6.43 -18.56 1.37
C ALA A 325 6.70 -17.45 0.33
N GLY A 326 5.84 -17.35 -0.70
CA GLY A 326 5.90 -16.27 -1.69
C GLY A 326 5.69 -14.89 -1.07
N GLY A 327 4.68 -14.74 -0.21
CA GLY A 327 4.42 -13.51 0.52
C GLY A 327 5.59 -13.11 1.44
N LEU A 328 6.15 -14.07 2.17
CA LEU A 328 7.33 -13.85 3.01
C LEU A 328 8.54 -13.36 2.18
N ALA A 329 8.83 -14.01 1.05
CA ALA A 329 9.93 -13.63 0.17
C ALA A 329 9.76 -12.21 -0.40
N PHE A 330 8.54 -11.83 -0.81
CA PHE A 330 8.25 -10.43 -1.18
C PHE A 330 8.43 -9.47 -0.01
N GLY A 331 7.96 -9.83 1.19
CA GLY A 331 8.16 -9.05 2.40
C GLY A 331 9.64 -8.78 2.67
N VAL A 332 10.49 -9.81 2.56
CA VAL A 332 11.94 -9.71 2.74
C VAL A 332 12.60 -8.83 1.68
N SER A 333 12.17 -8.89 0.42
CA SER A 333 12.75 -8.10 -0.68
C SER A 333 12.43 -6.61 -0.62
N TYR A 334 11.29 -6.25 -0.05
CA TYR A 334 10.75 -4.89 -0.11
C TYR A 334 11.67 -3.83 0.51
N PRO A 335 12.16 -3.97 1.77
CA PRO A 335 13.04 -2.97 2.37
C PRO A 335 14.35 -2.83 1.61
N ALA A 336 14.93 -3.92 1.11
CA ALA A 336 16.15 -3.91 0.33
C ALA A 336 16.04 -3.03 -0.93
N LEU A 337 14.90 -3.08 -1.62
CA LEU A 337 14.67 -2.29 -2.84
C LEU A 337 14.11 -0.88 -2.56
N ALA A 338 13.39 -0.70 -1.45
CA ALA A 338 12.79 0.59 -1.10
C ALA A 338 13.84 1.66 -0.78
N VAL A 339 14.98 1.27 -0.23
CA VAL A 339 16.06 2.18 0.17
C VAL A 339 16.68 2.91 -1.03
N TYR A 340 16.82 2.24 -2.17
CA TYR A 340 17.38 2.84 -3.39
C TYR A 340 16.66 4.11 -3.86
N ARG A 341 15.36 4.24 -3.57
CA ARG A 341 14.58 5.46 -3.86
C ARG A 341 15.09 6.68 -3.10
N GLY A 342 15.68 6.46 -1.93
CA GLY A 342 16.22 7.53 -1.09
C GLY A 342 17.71 7.78 -1.30
N GLU A 343 18.48 6.75 -1.60
CA GLU A 343 19.95 6.79 -1.66
C GLU A 343 20.47 7.23 -3.04
N LEU A 344 19.86 6.78 -4.13
CA LEU A 344 20.33 7.09 -5.49
C LEU A 344 19.92 8.49 -6.01
N PHE A 345 19.22 9.31 -5.21
CA PHE A 345 18.80 10.64 -5.64
C PHE A 345 19.17 11.71 -4.63
N PRO A 346 19.71 12.86 -5.11
CA PRO A 346 19.98 14.03 -4.27
C PRO A 346 18.71 14.50 -3.56
N THR A 347 18.87 15.07 -2.37
CA THR A 347 17.74 15.52 -1.52
C THR A 347 16.75 16.40 -2.25
N GLY A 348 17.21 17.28 -3.14
CA GLY A 348 16.34 18.19 -3.90
C GLY A 348 15.52 17.52 -5.02
N SER A 349 15.90 16.32 -5.50
CA SER A 349 15.21 15.61 -6.58
C SER A 349 14.44 14.36 -6.11
N ARG A 350 14.61 13.93 -4.86
CA ARG A 350 13.96 12.73 -4.31
C ARG A 350 12.44 12.71 -4.46
N GLY A 351 11.79 13.84 -4.21
CA GLY A 351 10.33 13.94 -4.32
C GLY A 351 9.85 13.72 -5.75
N MET A 352 10.50 14.37 -6.74
CA MET A 352 10.17 14.20 -8.16
C MET A 352 10.46 12.78 -8.64
N ALA A 353 11.64 12.24 -8.30
CA ALA A 353 12.00 10.86 -8.64
C ALA A 353 11.01 9.87 -8.03
N GLY A 354 10.64 10.03 -6.76
CA GLY A 354 9.62 9.23 -6.09
C GLY A 354 8.27 9.26 -6.79
N GLY A 355 7.81 10.42 -7.24
CA GLY A 355 6.58 10.58 -8.02
C GLY A 355 6.62 9.83 -9.36
N ILE A 356 7.72 9.93 -10.11
CA ILE A 356 7.90 9.23 -11.39
C ILE A 356 7.95 7.71 -11.16
N ILE A 357 8.66 7.24 -10.14
CA ILE A 357 8.75 5.82 -9.75
C ILE A 357 7.36 5.27 -9.40
N MET A 358 6.59 5.99 -8.59
CA MET A 358 5.22 5.59 -8.22
C MET A 358 4.29 5.55 -9.44
N THR A 359 4.40 6.52 -10.35
CA THR A 359 3.65 6.54 -11.60
C THR A 359 4.00 5.33 -12.48
N SER A 360 5.29 4.99 -12.58
CA SER A 360 5.74 3.80 -13.32
C SER A 360 5.18 2.51 -12.73
N ALA A 361 5.19 2.36 -11.40
CA ALA A 361 4.58 1.22 -10.70
C ALA A 361 3.07 1.12 -10.98
N LEU A 362 2.38 2.26 -11.02
CA LEU A 362 0.96 2.34 -11.35
C LEU A 362 0.69 1.80 -12.76
N PHE A 363 1.43 2.28 -13.76
CA PHE A 363 1.28 1.83 -15.15
C PHE A 363 1.60 0.34 -15.30
N GLY A 364 2.64 -0.17 -14.63
CA GLY A 364 2.93 -1.60 -14.60
C GLY A 364 1.73 -2.41 -14.10
N GLY A 365 1.12 -1.98 -13.00
CA GLY A 365 -0.09 -2.61 -12.47
C GLY A 365 -1.29 -2.56 -13.43
N ILE A 366 -1.50 -1.45 -14.12
CA ILE A 366 -2.57 -1.30 -15.13
C ILE A 366 -2.35 -2.29 -16.29
N VAL A 367 -1.13 -2.32 -16.86
CA VAL A 367 -0.78 -3.24 -17.96
C VAL A 367 -0.97 -4.69 -17.53
N GLY A 368 -0.52 -5.06 -16.32
CA GLY A 368 -0.69 -6.41 -15.79
C GLY A 368 -2.16 -6.80 -15.63
N LEU A 369 -2.97 -5.92 -15.05
CA LEU A 369 -4.40 -6.18 -14.80
C LEU A 369 -5.20 -6.32 -16.08
N VAL A 370 -5.02 -5.39 -17.01
CA VAL A 370 -5.74 -5.41 -18.29
C VAL A 370 -5.28 -6.60 -19.13
N GLY A 371 -3.96 -6.80 -19.28
CA GLY A 371 -3.41 -7.91 -20.06
C GLY A 371 -3.82 -9.27 -19.50
N ALA A 372 -3.70 -9.47 -18.18
CA ALA A 372 -4.13 -10.72 -17.56
C ALA A 372 -5.63 -10.98 -17.73
N GLY A 373 -6.47 -9.94 -17.60
CA GLY A 373 -7.91 -10.06 -17.78
C GLY A 373 -8.28 -10.58 -19.17
N PHE A 374 -7.70 -10.02 -20.24
CA PHE A 374 -7.93 -10.48 -21.60
C PHE A 374 -7.41 -11.90 -21.85
N VAL A 375 -6.25 -12.24 -21.32
CA VAL A 375 -5.67 -13.60 -21.44
C VAL A 375 -6.50 -14.62 -20.69
N LEU A 376 -7.04 -14.29 -19.53
CA LEU A 376 -7.96 -15.16 -18.78
C LEU A 376 -9.29 -15.37 -19.54
N ASP A 377 -9.85 -14.32 -20.16
CA ASP A 377 -11.06 -14.44 -20.98
C ASP A 377 -10.84 -15.29 -22.23
N SER A 378 -9.59 -15.44 -22.73
CA SER A 378 -9.26 -16.38 -23.81
C SER A 378 -9.25 -17.85 -23.39
N GLY A 379 -9.49 -18.16 -22.12
CA GLY A 379 -9.60 -19.50 -21.57
C GLY A 379 -8.31 -20.08 -20.98
N LEU A 380 -7.24 -19.29 -20.84
CA LEU A 380 -6.05 -19.72 -20.11
C LEU A 380 -6.34 -19.78 -18.60
N SER A 381 -5.74 -20.78 -17.91
CA SER A 381 -5.88 -20.91 -16.46
C SER A 381 -5.17 -19.78 -15.70
N TYR A 382 -5.68 -19.45 -14.50
CA TYR A 382 -5.03 -18.46 -13.62
C TYR A 382 -3.57 -18.79 -13.35
N GLY A 383 -3.26 -20.09 -13.09
CA GLY A 383 -1.89 -20.52 -12.85
C GLY A 383 -0.96 -20.20 -14.01
N THR A 384 -1.37 -20.50 -15.25
CA THR A 384 -0.59 -20.21 -16.45
C THR A 384 -0.35 -18.71 -16.63
N VAL A 385 -1.39 -17.89 -16.46
CA VAL A 385 -1.27 -16.42 -16.57
C VAL A 385 -0.33 -15.86 -15.51
N MET A 386 -0.47 -16.31 -14.25
CA MET A 386 0.42 -15.87 -13.18
C MET A 386 1.86 -16.30 -13.39
N LEU A 387 2.08 -17.52 -13.91
CA LEU A 387 3.43 -18.01 -14.23
C LEU A 387 4.07 -17.22 -15.37
N CYS A 388 3.32 -16.86 -16.41
CA CYS A 388 3.82 -15.99 -17.48
C CYS A 388 4.22 -14.59 -16.95
N LEU A 389 3.43 -14.06 -16.01
CA LEU A 389 3.73 -12.77 -15.39
C LEU A 389 4.97 -12.81 -14.48
N VAL A 390 5.44 -13.97 -14.03
CA VAL A 390 6.71 -14.12 -13.29
C VAL A 390 7.90 -13.61 -14.11
N ALA A 391 7.81 -13.63 -15.44
CA ALA A 391 8.84 -13.08 -16.31
C ALA A 391 9.18 -11.60 -15.96
N GLY A 392 8.17 -10.80 -15.55
CA GLY A 392 8.39 -9.42 -15.10
C GLY A 392 9.32 -9.33 -13.88
N PRO A 393 8.99 -9.93 -12.73
CA PRO A 393 9.86 -10.05 -11.58
C PRO A 393 11.26 -10.64 -11.86
N VAL A 394 11.37 -11.63 -12.76
CA VAL A 394 12.67 -12.20 -13.18
C VAL A 394 13.50 -11.16 -13.91
N ILE A 395 12.94 -10.47 -14.91
CA ILE A 395 13.64 -9.40 -15.63
C ILE A 395 14.00 -8.26 -14.67
N ALA A 396 13.09 -7.87 -13.77
CA ALA A 396 13.37 -6.88 -12.73
C ALA A 396 14.56 -7.29 -11.86
N SER A 397 14.62 -8.55 -11.46
CA SER A 397 15.73 -9.13 -10.71
C SER A 397 17.07 -9.06 -11.47
N LEU A 398 17.07 -9.37 -12.76
CA LEU A 398 18.27 -9.26 -13.60
C LEU A 398 18.75 -7.79 -13.70
N ILE A 399 17.82 -6.83 -13.83
CA ILE A 399 18.17 -5.40 -13.78
C ILE A 399 18.81 -5.04 -12.45
N VAL A 400 18.23 -5.47 -11.33
CA VAL A 400 18.81 -5.23 -10.00
C VAL A 400 20.18 -5.86 -9.89
N TRP A 401 20.35 -7.11 -10.31
CA TRP A 401 21.61 -7.84 -10.22
C TRP A 401 22.75 -7.19 -11.00
N PHE A 402 22.48 -6.75 -12.25
CA PHE A 402 23.53 -6.26 -13.14
C PHE A 402 23.71 -4.74 -13.13
N ARG A 403 22.71 -3.97 -12.70
CA ARG A 403 22.70 -2.52 -12.87
C ARG A 403 22.63 -1.71 -11.58
N TYR A 404 22.19 -2.33 -10.45
CA TYR A 404 22.14 -1.59 -9.21
C TYR A 404 23.50 -1.64 -8.51
N PRO A 405 23.96 -0.52 -7.93
CA PRO A 405 25.12 -0.52 -7.04
C PRO A 405 24.78 -1.24 -5.74
N GLU A 406 25.78 -1.86 -5.10
CA GLU A 406 25.62 -2.28 -3.71
C GLU A 406 25.83 -1.06 -2.81
N THR A 407 24.82 -0.72 -2.02
CA THR A 407 24.83 0.47 -1.17
C THR A 407 24.88 0.13 0.32
N ALA A 408 24.92 -1.16 0.68
CA ALA A 408 25.07 -1.57 2.06
C ALA A 408 26.45 -1.10 2.59
N HIS A 409 26.46 -0.50 3.79
CA HIS A 409 27.66 0.00 4.48
C HIS A 409 28.35 1.21 3.84
N LEU A 410 27.75 1.87 2.82
CA LEU A 410 28.28 3.11 2.23
C LEU A 410 27.58 4.34 2.84
N ASP A 411 28.33 5.40 3.09
CA ASP A 411 27.76 6.68 3.48
C ASP A 411 27.08 7.39 2.29
N LEU A 412 26.02 8.15 2.56
CA LEU A 412 25.26 8.86 1.52
C LEU A 412 26.12 9.83 0.69
N ASP A 413 27.18 10.36 1.28
CA ASP A 413 28.10 11.27 0.61
C ASP A 413 29.05 10.51 -0.34
N GLU A 414 29.46 9.28 0.00
CA GLU A 414 30.27 8.39 -0.87
C GLU A 414 29.45 7.96 -2.08
N ILE A 415 28.18 7.56 -1.89
CA ILE A 415 27.28 7.19 -2.98
C ILE A 415 27.07 8.35 -3.97
N SER A 416 27.07 9.60 -3.50
CA SER A 416 26.87 10.78 -4.34
C SER A 416 28.11 11.18 -5.14
N HIS A 417 29.31 10.74 -4.75
CA HIS A 417 30.57 11.02 -5.46
C HIS A 417 30.88 10.01 -6.57
N ASP A 418 30.40 8.76 -6.45
CA ASP A 418 30.62 7.68 -7.44
C ASP A 418 29.53 7.65 -8.53
N LEU A 419 28.50 8.52 -8.47
CA LEU A 419 27.37 8.62 -9.40
C LEU A 419 27.36 9.95 -10.14
#